data_a2381de8d12dab0bab776546cd08e454
#
_entry.id   a2381de8d12dab0bab776546cd08e454
#
_cell.length_a   1.000
_cell.length_b   1.000
_cell.length_c   1.000
_cell.angle_alpha   90.00
_cell.angle_beta   90.00
_cell.angle_gamma   90.00
#
_symmetry.space_group_name_H-M   'P 1'
#
loop_
_entity.id
_entity.type
_entity.pdbx_description
1 polymer ?
#
loop_
_entity_poly.entity_id
_entity_poly.type
_entity_poly.pdbx_seq_one_letter_code
_entity_poly.pdbx_strand_id
1 'polypeptide(L)'
;MNLRLKRARELAGYAVQLTKDEGLPTMLKRGAGFVKRRCFGKKARYLPAKKVLEAQRAEMAGKTADTCGLPTISILTPLYNTPEKYLREFLDSFVNQTAPNGQLCLADASDAQHGDVQRIVEEYQAKNQRIGYEKIENKGIAANTNAAAVLAAGEYLALADHDDILAPHAMYTMGQAILRLRQQGEPDGFLYSDEALFSKSIRRPIAAHFKPDYAPDYLLCCNYICHLAVFKKALWDELGGERPECDGSQDHDLFLRLLERTGGAAHVPQVLYYWRVHAGSTSGGTEAKPYVAAAAKKALADHLARTGRTGTVEDGLFPSTYRVKWDIVGDPKVSILIPNKDHIDDLEKCLHSLWAKTSWDNFEVIVIENNSTDPETFAYYQKAQQCYDGLQIVTYPKKGFNFSGINNFGRKYATGDYLLLLNNDVEVRNADWLTELLRQCAHPGGAAICGAELFYPDETLQHAGVITGLGGYAGHSHKYKKAGGSGYMFRAATVQDLSAVTGACLLVKTSVWDEMGGLDEAFAVAFNDVDFCLRVREAGYRIVWTPYAQLTHYESKSRGGDEKDPVKARRFASEQQRLYDVHGKANILDDPYYNSNLTRDREDFSESDDLRSLKEGRVSVRWR
;
A
#
# COMPACT_ATOMS: atom_id res chain seq x y z
N MET A 1 11.30 30.36 7.49
CA MET A 1 10.18 30.25 8.46
C MET A 1 10.38 28.97 9.25
N ASN A 2 10.39 29.03 10.58
CA ASN A 2 10.78 27.93 11.45
C ASN A 2 9.89 26.70 11.26
N LEU A 3 10.46 25.54 10.95
CA LEU A 3 9.75 24.27 10.69
C LEU A 3 8.72 23.92 11.81
N ARG A 4 9.04 24.32 13.05
CA ARG A 4 8.14 24.12 14.22
C ARG A 4 6.88 24.97 14.14
N LEU A 5 6.97 26.20 13.62
CA LEU A 5 5.82 27.10 13.43
C LEU A 5 4.92 26.64 12.28
N LYS A 6 5.52 26.12 11.19
CA LYS A 6 4.77 25.53 10.07
C LYS A 6 3.95 24.32 10.55
N ARG A 7 4.58 23.40 11.28
CA ARG A 7 3.93 22.20 11.81
C ARG A 7 2.86 22.50 12.87
N ALA A 8 3.04 23.57 13.67
CA ALA A 8 2.01 24.00 14.62
C ALA A 8 0.77 24.57 13.94
N ARG A 9 0.94 25.30 12.81
CA ARG A 9 -0.18 25.80 12.00
C ARG A 9 -0.94 24.67 11.31
N GLU A 10 -0.24 23.68 10.77
CA GLU A 10 -0.85 22.48 10.16
C GLU A 10 -1.69 21.69 11.18
N LEU A 11 -1.16 21.49 12.40
CA LEU A 11 -1.89 20.83 13.49
C LEU A 11 -3.10 21.63 13.97
N ALA A 12 -3.01 22.97 14.00
CA ALA A 12 -4.13 23.83 14.36
C ALA A 12 -5.22 23.79 13.27
N GLY A 13 -4.86 23.84 12.00
CA GLY A 13 -5.78 23.67 10.87
C GLY A 13 -6.50 22.34 10.93
N TYR A 14 -5.77 21.23 11.12
CA TYR A 14 -6.33 19.90 11.29
C TYR A 14 -7.33 19.83 12.48
N ALA A 15 -6.98 20.42 13.63
CA ALA A 15 -7.85 20.43 14.80
C ALA A 15 -9.16 21.21 14.56
N VAL A 16 -9.08 22.35 13.85
CA VAL A 16 -10.25 23.15 13.50
C VAL A 16 -11.19 22.38 12.56
N GLN A 17 -10.61 21.73 11.53
CA GLN A 17 -11.40 20.95 10.57
C GLN A 17 -12.03 19.73 11.24
N LEU A 18 -11.26 18.98 12.04
CA LEU A 18 -11.75 17.85 12.80
C LEU A 18 -12.91 18.23 13.75
N THR A 19 -12.83 19.44 14.35
CA THR A 19 -13.89 19.95 15.22
C THR A 19 -15.17 20.24 14.43
N LYS A 20 -15.05 20.75 13.20
CA LYS A 20 -16.20 21.03 12.34
C LYS A 20 -16.90 19.74 11.89
N ASP A 21 -16.12 18.71 11.55
CA ASP A 21 -16.63 17.51 10.92
C ASP A 21 -17.02 16.41 11.92
N GLU A 22 -16.21 16.18 12.95
CA GLU A 22 -16.39 15.08 13.92
C GLU A 22 -16.72 15.57 15.36
N GLY A 23 -16.79 16.88 15.56
CA GLY A 23 -17.14 17.50 16.84
C GLY A 23 -15.98 17.65 17.82
N LEU A 24 -16.19 18.58 18.78
CA LEU A 24 -15.19 18.94 19.81
C LEU A 24 -14.74 17.75 20.69
N PRO A 25 -15.61 16.80 21.11
CA PRO A 25 -15.17 15.64 21.91
C PRO A 25 -14.15 14.75 21.18
N THR A 26 -14.33 14.51 19.91
CA THR A 26 -13.39 13.70 19.08
C THR A 26 -12.06 14.43 18.92
N MET A 27 -12.09 15.73 18.63
CA MET A 27 -10.88 16.56 18.57
C MET A 27 -10.10 16.54 19.89
N LEU A 28 -10.78 16.70 21.03
CA LEU A 28 -10.15 16.66 22.34
C LEU A 28 -9.54 15.30 22.67
N LYS A 29 -10.23 14.19 22.34
CA LYS A 29 -9.74 12.83 22.52
C LYS A 29 -8.46 12.58 21.68
N ARG A 30 -8.49 12.97 20.41
CA ARG A 30 -7.34 12.84 19.49
C ARG A 30 -6.18 13.76 19.91
N GLY A 31 -6.48 15.01 20.34
CA GLY A 31 -5.50 15.96 20.87
C GLY A 31 -4.82 15.48 22.15
N ALA A 32 -5.58 14.96 23.10
CA ALA A 32 -5.06 14.37 24.33
C ALA A 32 -4.16 13.14 24.04
N GLY A 33 -4.56 12.28 23.13
CA GLY A 33 -3.76 11.16 22.65
C GLY A 33 -2.44 11.61 22.00
N PHE A 34 -2.46 12.67 21.18
CA PHE A 34 -1.26 13.24 20.57
C PHE A 34 -0.28 13.81 21.62
N VAL A 35 -0.79 14.59 22.59
CA VAL A 35 0.03 15.16 23.67
C VAL A 35 0.62 14.06 24.55
N LYS A 36 -0.20 13.07 24.93
CA LYS A 36 0.25 11.92 25.72
C LYS A 36 1.40 11.17 25.03
N ARG A 37 1.31 10.91 23.74
CA ARG A 37 2.38 10.25 22.96
C ARG A 37 3.64 11.11 22.87
N ARG A 38 3.50 12.40 22.59
CA ARG A 38 4.65 13.31 22.41
C ARG A 38 5.39 13.59 23.72
N CYS A 39 4.68 13.69 24.84
CA CYS A 39 5.27 14.02 26.15
C CYS A 39 5.64 12.78 26.96
N PHE A 40 4.91 11.67 26.81
CA PHE A 40 5.04 10.49 27.65
C PHE A 40 5.22 9.19 26.86
N GLY A 41 5.19 9.25 25.51
CA GLY A 41 5.38 8.07 24.64
C GLY A 41 6.78 7.48 24.85
N LYS A 42 6.85 6.24 25.33
CA LYS A 42 8.09 5.46 25.22
C LYS A 42 8.38 5.31 23.74
N LYS A 43 9.62 5.59 23.28
CA LYS A 43 10.03 5.29 21.93
C LYS A 43 9.72 3.82 21.64
N ALA A 44 9.02 3.57 20.56
CA ALA A 44 8.59 2.24 20.17
C ALA A 44 9.81 1.31 20.06
N ARG A 45 9.68 0.13 20.61
CA ARG A 45 10.66 -0.95 20.47
C ARG A 45 9.99 -2.06 19.69
N TYR A 46 10.50 -2.34 18.51
CA TYR A 46 9.93 -3.37 17.63
C TYR A 46 10.51 -4.77 17.90
N LEU A 47 11.27 -4.91 18.98
CA LEU A 47 11.83 -6.21 19.41
C LEU A 47 10.85 -6.93 20.33
N PRO A 48 10.79 -8.28 20.25
CA PRO A 48 10.10 -9.10 21.23
C PRO A 48 10.60 -8.86 22.65
N ALA A 49 9.76 -9.17 23.62
CA ALA A 49 10.14 -9.12 25.03
C ALA A 49 11.31 -10.09 25.29
N LYS A 50 12.22 -9.69 26.19
CA LYS A 50 13.42 -10.49 26.53
C LYS A 50 13.09 -11.96 26.83
N LYS A 51 12.02 -12.21 27.60
CA LYS A 51 11.54 -13.57 27.91
C LYS A 51 11.17 -14.40 26.68
N VAL A 52 10.68 -13.77 25.60
CA VAL A 52 10.34 -14.44 24.33
C VAL A 52 11.61 -14.88 23.62
N LEU A 53 12.61 -13.99 23.52
CA LEU A 53 13.90 -14.33 22.93
C LEU A 53 14.64 -15.40 23.73
N GLU A 54 14.55 -15.37 25.06
CA GLU A 54 15.11 -16.39 25.94
C GLU A 54 14.40 -17.75 25.76
N ALA A 55 13.07 -17.76 25.60
CA ALA A 55 12.31 -18.98 25.33
C ALA A 55 12.69 -19.59 23.98
N GLN A 56 12.84 -18.77 22.92
CA GLN A 56 13.31 -19.24 21.61
C GLN A 56 14.71 -19.85 21.68
N ARG A 57 15.65 -19.20 22.41
CA ARG A 57 17.00 -19.77 22.62
C ARG A 57 16.97 -21.07 23.40
N ALA A 58 16.12 -21.17 24.42
CA ALA A 58 15.96 -22.40 25.20
C ALA A 58 15.39 -23.55 24.35
N GLU A 59 14.40 -23.26 23.50
CA GLU A 59 13.83 -24.22 22.55
C GLU A 59 14.89 -24.74 21.54
N MET A 60 15.80 -23.86 21.13
CA MET A 60 16.85 -24.17 20.14
C MET A 60 18.17 -24.63 20.75
N ALA A 61 18.27 -24.68 22.08
CA ALA A 61 19.50 -25.07 22.77
C ALA A 61 19.94 -26.51 22.39
N GLY A 62 21.23 -26.64 22.02
CA GLY A 62 21.81 -27.89 21.62
C GLY A 62 21.41 -28.40 20.21
N LYS A 63 20.60 -27.64 19.48
CA LYS A 63 20.21 -27.96 18.10
C LYS A 63 21.17 -27.32 17.10
N THR A 64 21.34 -27.97 15.96
CA THR A 64 22.02 -27.45 14.78
C THR A 64 21.01 -26.99 13.73
N ALA A 65 21.48 -26.45 12.59
CA ALA A 65 20.61 -26.13 11.46
C ALA A 65 19.79 -27.34 10.99
N ASP A 66 20.39 -28.54 10.96
CA ASP A 66 19.75 -29.78 10.50
C ASP A 66 18.78 -30.38 11.53
N THR A 67 18.97 -30.09 12.81
CA THR A 67 18.18 -30.71 13.90
C THR A 67 17.17 -29.77 14.55
N CYS A 68 17.17 -28.48 14.20
CA CYS A 68 16.24 -27.51 14.79
C CYS A 68 14.81 -27.63 14.27
N GLY A 69 14.59 -28.33 13.16
CA GLY A 69 13.29 -28.52 12.53
C GLY A 69 12.75 -27.28 11.79
N LEU A 70 13.58 -26.25 11.59
CA LEU A 70 13.25 -25.08 10.79
C LEU A 70 13.94 -25.18 9.43
N PRO A 71 13.31 -24.66 8.34
CA PRO A 71 13.97 -24.55 7.04
C PRO A 71 15.26 -23.72 7.14
N THR A 72 16.29 -24.16 6.42
CA THR A 72 17.58 -23.47 6.38
C THR A 72 17.54 -22.26 5.46
N ILE A 73 18.09 -21.13 5.91
CA ILE A 73 18.09 -19.86 5.18
C ILE A 73 19.54 -19.38 5.04
N SER A 74 20.03 -19.27 3.80
CA SER A 74 21.33 -18.66 3.50
C SER A 74 21.16 -17.18 3.22
N ILE A 75 21.84 -16.34 4.01
CA ILE A 75 21.81 -14.88 3.88
C ILE A 75 22.95 -14.48 2.96
N LEU A 76 22.63 -13.86 1.82
CA LEU A 76 23.57 -13.40 0.82
C LEU A 76 23.95 -11.95 1.14
N THR A 77 25.24 -11.69 1.32
CA THR A 77 25.74 -10.35 1.64
C THR A 77 27.04 -10.05 0.86
N PRO A 78 26.98 -9.17 -0.14
CA PRO A 78 28.18 -8.63 -0.76
C PRO A 78 28.85 -7.64 0.18
N LEU A 79 30.17 -7.76 0.38
CA LEU A 79 30.98 -6.82 1.15
C LEU A 79 31.78 -5.92 0.20
N TYR A 80 31.82 -4.62 0.49
CA TYR A 80 32.67 -3.67 -0.22
C TYR A 80 33.11 -2.54 0.71
N ASN A 81 34.38 -2.53 1.09
CA ASN A 81 35.00 -1.51 1.93
C ASN A 81 34.21 -1.19 3.20
N THR A 82 33.64 -2.23 3.82
CA THR A 82 32.73 -2.09 4.97
C THR A 82 33.46 -1.56 6.19
N PRO A 83 33.02 -0.46 6.81
CA PRO A 83 33.62 0.04 8.05
C PRO A 83 33.58 -1.03 9.14
N GLU A 84 34.71 -1.26 9.83
CA GLU A 84 34.86 -2.29 10.88
C GLU A 84 33.69 -2.34 11.85
N LYS A 85 33.27 -1.16 12.35
CA LYS A 85 32.15 -1.06 13.30
C LYS A 85 30.86 -1.67 12.74
N TYR A 86 30.52 -1.37 11.50
CA TYR A 86 29.29 -1.85 10.90
C TYR A 86 29.36 -3.33 10.58
N LEU A 87 30.50 -3.78 10.05
CA LEU A 87 30.74 -5.19 9.79
C LEU A 87 30.63 -6.03 11.06
N ARG A 88 31.23 -5.61 12.17
CA ARG A 88 31.12 -6.32 13.44
C ARG A 88 29.69 -6.33 13.97
N GLU A 89 28.97 -5.21 13.92
CA GLU A 89 27.56 -5.12 14.36
C GLU A 89 26.68 -6.04 13.50
N PHE A 90 26.92 -6.13 12.19
CA PHE A 90 26.22 -7.05 11.29
C PHE A 90 26.51 -8.51 11.63
N LEU A 91 27.80 -8.90 11.71
CA LEU A 91 28.21 -10.25 12.07
C LEU A 91 27.69 -10.67 13.45
N ASP A 92 27.73 -9.78 14.44
CA ASP A 92 27.15 -10.03 15.76
C ASP A 92 25.64 -10.27 15.68
N SER A 93 24.93 -9.56 14.83
CA SER A 93 23.48 -9.74 14.63
C SER A 93 23.14 -11.12 14.07
N PHE A 94 23.99 -11.67 13.21
CA PHE A 94 23.85 -13.03 12.70
C PHE A 94 24.22 -14.08 13.75
N VAL A 95 25.37 -13.94 14.41
CA VAL A 95 25.86 -14.92 15.40
C VAL A 95 24.89 -15.04 16.57
N ASN A 96 24.24 -13.94 16.97
CA ASN A 96 23.30 -13.86 18.10
C ASN A 96 21.84 -14.17 17.74
N GLN A 97 21.56 -14.76 16.58
CA GLN A 97 20.20 -15.21 16.24
C GLN A 97 19.67 -16.21 17.28
N THR A 98 18.35 -16.21 17.51
CA THR A 98 17.72 -17.12 18.49
C THR A 98 17.57 -18.55 17.98
N ALA A 99 17.74 -18.77 16.67
CA ALA A 99 17.69 -20.09 16.04
C ALA A 99 18.93 -20.34 15.15
N PRO A 100 19.38 -21.61 15.04
CA PRO A 100 20.60 -21.93 14.29
C PRO A 100 20.40 -22.16 12.79
N ASN A 101 19.20 -22.03 12.27
CA ASN A 101 18.83 -22.34 10.87
C ASN A 101 19.36 -21.34 9.82
N GLY A 102 20.15 -20.36 10.22
CA GLY A 102 20.78 -19.41 9.31
C GLY A 102 22.19 -19.81 8.90
N GLN A 103 22.54 -19.61 7.63
CA GLN A 103 23.90 -19.58 7.09
C GLN A 103 24.18 -18.15 6.59
N LEU A 104 25.39 -17.63 6.77
CA LEU A 104 25.81 -16.34 6.22
C LEU A 104 26.83 -16.56 5.10
N CYS A 105 26.54 -16.06 3.91
CA CYS A 105 27.35 -16.19 2.71
C CYS A 105 27.91 -14.81 2.33
N LEU A 106 29.20 -14.61 2.49
CA LEU A 106 29.89 -13.35 2.30
C LEU A 106 30.78 -13.39 1.07
N ALA A 107 30.54 -12.51 0.11
CA ALA A 107 31.43 -12.29 -1.04
C ALA A 107 32.12 -10.93 -0.89
N ASP A 108 33.40 -10.92 -0.58
CA ASP A 108 34.15 -9.70 -0.27
C ASP A 108 34.88 -9.16 -1.51
N ALA A 109 34.33 -8.09 -2.04
CA ALA A 109 34.89 -7.33 -3.16
C ALA A 109 35.72 -6.09 -2.72
N SER A 110 36.06 -5.96 -1.43
CA SER A 110 36.85 -4.85 -0.90
C SER A 110 38.23 -4.74 -1.56
N ASP A 111 38.69 -3.52 -1.73
CA ASP A 111 40.01 -3.23 -2.28
C ASP A 111 41.16 -3.56 -1.32
N ALA A 112 42.42 -3.46 -1.80
CA ALA A 112 43.60 -3.81 -1.02
C ALA A 112 43.83 -2.90 0.21
N GLN A 113 43.22 -1.71 0.25
CA GLN A 113 43.38 -0.79 1.39
C GLN A 113 42.45 -1.17 2.56
N HIS A 114 41.46 -2.06 2.31
CA HIS A 114 40.48 -2.53 3.27
C HIS A 114 40.68 -4.02 3.62
N GLY A 115 41.90 -4.47 3.75
CA GLY A 115 42.24 -5.85 4.16
C GLY A 115 41.80 -6.23 5.57
N ASP A 116 41.37 -5.25 6.39
CA ASP A 116 40.74 -5.46 7.68
C ASP A 116 39.38 -6.16 7.57
N VAL A 117 38.66 -6.00 6.47
CA VAL A 117 37.38 -6.70 6.22
C VAL A 117 37.58 -8.21 6.27
N GLN A 118 38.54 -8.74 5.51
CA GLN A 118 38.86 -10.16 5.51
C GLN A 118 39.25 -10.65 6.91
N ARG A 119 40.18 -9.97 7.57
CA ARG A 119 40.67 -10.35 8.90
C ARG A 119 39.50 -10.42 9.91
N ILE A 120 38.57 -9.45 9.88
CA ILE A 120 37.43 -9.45 10.76
C ILE A 120 36.52 -10.65 10.50
N VAL A 121 36.24 -10.95 9.23
CA VAL A 121 35.41 -12.12 8.88
C VAL A 121 36.04 -13.41 9.36
N GLU A 122 37.37 -13.60 9.14
CA GLU A 122 38.13 -14.78 9.60
C GLU A 122 38.05 -14.95 11.13
N GLU A 123 38.09 -13.87 11.91
CA GLU A 123 37.88 -13.89 13.37
C GLU A 123 36.53 -14.50 13.78
N TYR A 124 35.47 -14.25 12.99
CA TYR A 124 34.13 -14.78 13.23
C TYR A 124 33.97 -16.22 12.68
N GLN A 125 34.54 -16.52 11.54
CA GLN A 125 34.54 -17.89 10.98
C GLN A 125 35.20 -18.90 11.91
N ALA A 126 36.31 -18.52 12.55
CA ALA A 126 37.01 -19.38 13.51
C ALA A 126 36.09 -19.81 14.70
N LYS A 127 35.05 -19.07 14.97
CA LYS A 127 34.09 -19.30 16.08
C LYS A 127 32.73 -19.79 15.60
N ASN A 128 32.40 -19.64 14.30
CA ASN A 128 31.08 -19.98 13.77
C ASN A 128 31.18 -20.54 12.34
N GLN A 129 31.08 -21.85 12.21
CA GLN A 129 31.15 -22.55 10.92
C GLN A 129 29.99 -22.26 9.96
N ARG A 130 28.95 -21.52 10.39
CA ARG A 130 27.83 -21.11 9.53
C ARG A 130 28.15 -19.88 8.69
N ILE A 131 29.34 -19.31 8.78
CA ILE A 131 29.79 -18.17 8.00
C ILE A 131 30.68 -18.69 6.86
N GLY A 132 30.18 -18.65 5.61
CA GLY A 132 30.93 -18.83 4.40
C GLY A 132 31.53 -17.50 3.93
N TYR A 133 32.74 -17.53 3.39
CA TYR A 133 33.44 -16.34 2.89
C TYR A 133 34.26 -16.65 1.66
N GLU A 134 34.20 -15.76 0.69
CA GLU A 134 35.04 -15.78 -0.49
C GLU A 134 35.51 -14.36 -0.82
N LYS A 135 36.83 -14.21 -1.10
CA LYS A 135 37.40 -12.97 -1.62
C LYS A 135 37.23 -12.95 -3.12
N ILE A 136 36.63 -11.91 -3.66
CA ILE A 136 36.29 -11.79 -5.08
C ILE A 136 36.80 -10.46 -5.66
N GLU A 137 36.80 -10.37 -6.99
CA GLU A 137 36.94 -9.10 -7.70
C GLU A 137 35.60 -8.35 -7.71
N ASN A 138 35.62 -7.01 -7.51
CA ASN A 138 34.43 -6.19 -7.57
C ASN A 138 33.89 -6.08 -9.02
N LYS A 139 32.68 -6.60 -9.24
CA LYS A 139 31.97 -6.56 -10.54
C LYS A 139 30.58 -5.92 -10.47
N GLY A 140 30.32 -5.14 -9.43
CA GLY A 140 29.01 -4.54 -9.15
C GLY A 140 28.20 -5.35 -8.14
N ILE A 141 27.15 -4.72 -7.58
CA ILE A 141 26.42 -5.30 -6.46
C ILE A 141 25.72 -6.60 -6.82
N ALA A 142 25.04 -6.69 -7.96
CA ALA A 142 24.36 -7.89 -8.41
C ALA A 142 25.34 -9.05 -8.63
N ALA A 143 26.46 -8.80 -9.33
CA ALA A 143 27.47 -9.84 -9.57
C ALA A 143 28.12 -10.33 -8.26
N ASN A 144 28.36 -9.42 -7.31
CA ASN A 144 28.92 -9.76 -6.00
C ASN A 144 27.91 -10.55 -5.15
N THR A 145 26.61 -10.21 -5.19
CA THR A 145 25.53 -10.99 -4.55
C THR A 145 25.42 -12.38 -5.16
N ASN A 146 25.53 -12.49 -6.48
CA ASN A 146 25.52 -13.78 -7.17
C ASN A 146 26.72 -14.65 -6.75
N ALA A 147 27.88 -14.06 -6.52
CA ALA A 147 29.04 -14.78 -5.99
C ALA A 147 28.77 -15.29 -4.56
N ALA A 148 28.15 -14.49 -3.69
CA ALA A 148 27.75 -14.95 -2.36
C ALA A 148 26.78 -16.14 -2.42
N ALA A 149 25.88 -16.18 -3.42
CA ALA A 149 24.92 -17.27 -3.60
C ALA A 149 25.58 -18.63 -3.92
N VAL A 150 26.82 -18.66 -4.48
CA VAL A 150 27.55 -19.89 -4.73
C VAL A 150 27.89 -20.63 -3.42
N LEU A 151 28.05 -19.90 -2.32
CA LEU A 151 28.31 -20.44 -0.98
C LEU A 151 27.04 -20.99 -0.28
N ALA A 152 25.86 -20.72 -0.84
CA ALA A 152 24.60 -20.99 -0.18
C ALA A 152 24.21 -22.47 -0.23
N ALA A 153 24.04 -23.08 0.94
CA ALA A 153 23.57 -24.45 1.13
C ALA A 153 22.12 -24.54 1.66
N GLY A 154 21.51 -23.40 2.01
CA GLY A 154 20.15 -23.35 2.55
C GLY A 154 19.08 -23.62 1.49
N GLU A 155 17.93 -24.13 1.96
CA GLU A 155 16.74 -24.29 1.12
C GLU A 155 16.18 -22.94 0.64
N TYR A 156 16.35 -21.91 1.46
CA TYR A 156 15.95 -20.53 1.18
C TYR A 156 17.16 -19.60 1.14
N LEU A 157 17.01 -18.52 0.39
CA LEU A 157 17.95 -17.40 0.35
C LEU A 157 17.29 -16.17 0.96
N ALA A 158 18.11 -15.29 1.53
CA ALA A 158 17.71 -13.96 1.99
C ALA A 158 18.76 -12.94 1.55
N LEU A 159 18.34 -11.71 1.24
CA LEU A 159 19.23 -10.60 0.92
C LEU A 159 19.46 -9.75 2.17
N ALA A 160 20.71 -9.36 2.42
CA ALA A 160 21.05 -8.43 3.49
C ALA A 160 22.26 -7.58 3.15
N ASP A 161 22.22 -6.30 3.51
CA ASP A 161 23.32 -5.35 3.35
C ASP A 161 24.31 -5.45 4.51
N HIS A 162 25.58 -5.24 4.21
CA HIS A 162 26.72 -5.46 5.11
C HIS A 162 26.87 -4.42 6.25
N ASP A 163 26.10 -3.33 6.22
CA ASP A 163 26.11 -2.24 7.21
C ASP A 163 24.83 -2.21 8.06
N ASP A 164 23.92 -3.15 7.87
CA ASP A 164 22.63 -3.26 8.52
C ASP A 164 22.63 -4.24 9.71
N ILE A 165 21.48 -4.48 10.30
CA ILE A 165 21.33 -5.37 11.46
C ILE A 165 20.09 -6.25 11.30
N LEU A 166 20.27 -7.56 11.45
CA LEU A 166 19.16 -8.51 11.57
C LEU A 166 18.54 -8.44 12.97
N ALA A 167 17.22 -8.49 13.08
CA ALA A 167 16.57 -8.68 14.37
C ALA A 167 16.99 -10.04 14.99
N PRO A 168 17.16 -10.13 16.30
CA PRO A 168 17.68 -11.38 16.93
C PRO A 168 16.78 -12.60 16.72
N HIS A 169 15.53 -12.42 16.36
CA HIS A 169 14.55 -13.49 16.11
C HIS A 169 14.24 -13.68 14.62
N ALA A 170 15.00 -13.07 13.72
CA ALA A 170 14.67 -13.05 12.29
C ALA A 170 14.64 -14.46 11.69
N MET A 171 15.69 -15.26 11.91
CA MET A 171 15.77 -16.62 11.37
C MET A 171 14.71 -17.56 11.98
N TYR A 172 14.46 -17.46 13.28
CA TYR A 172 13.40 -18.20 13.93
C TYR A 172 12.03 -17.86 13.34
N THR A 173 11.72 -16.58 13.23
CA THR A 173 10.41 -16.09 12.76
C THR A 173 10.16 -16.46 11.31
N MET A 174 11.14 -16.27 10.41
CA MET A 174 10.99 -16.67 9.00
C MET A 174 10.86 -18.19 8.86
N GLY A 175 11.66 -18.97 9.58
CA GLY A 175 11.53 -20.43 9.59
C GLY A 175 10.14 -20.89 10.03
N GLN A 176 9.61 -20.32 11.10
CA GLN A 176 8.25 -20.62 11.59
C GLN A 176 7.17 -20.16 10.59
N ALA A 177 7.36 -19.03 9.92
CA ALA A 177 6.43 -18.55 8.90
C ALA A 177 6.35 -19.51 7.71
N ILE A 178 7.50 -19.99 7.22
CA ILE A 178 7.56 -21.00 6.15
C ILE A 178 6.83 -22.27 6.55
N LEU A 179 7.08 -22.79 7.76
CA LEU A 179 6.39 -24.00 8.26
C LEU A 179 4.87 -23.81 8.34
N ARG A 180 4.41 -22.63 8.73
CA ARG A 180 2.96 -22.32 8.77
C ARG A 180 2.34 -22.31 7.39
N LEU A 181 2.98 -21.67 6.40
CA LEU A 181 2.50 -21.69 5.01
C LEU A 181 2.37 -23.14 4.52
N ARG A 182 3.38 -23.98 4.73
CA ARG A 182 3.34 -25.40 4.38
C ARG A 182 2.20 -26.16 5.07
N GLN A 183 1.97 -25.89 6.36
CA GLN A 183 0.87 -26.51 7.12
C GLN A 183 -0.51 -26.06 6.63
N GLN A 184 -0.62 -24.84 6.11
CA GLN A 184 -1.84 -24.28 5.53
C GLN A 184 -2.07 -24.70 4.08
N GLY A 185 -1.08 -25.34 3.44
CA GLY A 185 -1.10 -25.64 2.00
C GLY A 185 -0.91 -24.42 1.11
N GLU A 186 -0.39 -23.33 1.70
CA GLU A 186 -0.13 -22.08 0.97
C GLU A 186 1.26 -22.08 0.34
N PRO A 187 1.46 -21.34 -0.75
CA PRO A 187 2.77 -21.20 -1.37
C PRO A 187 3.80 -20.58 -0.41
N ASP A 188 5.01 -21.15 -0.40
CA ASP A 188 6.11 -20.72 0.46
C ASP A 188 7.33 -20.24 -0.36
N GLY A 189 7.11 -19.90 -1.64
CA GLY A 189 8.19 -19.56 -2.57
C GLY A 189 8.86 -18.22 -2.31
N PHE A 190 8.10 -17.22 -1.84
CA PHE A 190 8.59 -15.88 -1.57
C PHE A 190 7.90 -15.25 -0.35
N LEU A 191 8.69 -14.77 0.62
CA LEU A 191 8.24 -14.09 1.83
C LEU A 191 8.98 -12.77 2.03
N TYR A 192 8.36 -11.82 2.71
CA TYR A 192 9.02 -10.59 3.16
C TYR A 192 8.49 -10.13 4.52
N SER A 193 9.29 -9.31 5.22
CA SER A 193 8.93 -8.77 6.53
C SER A 193 8.89 -7.25 6.55
N ASP A 194 8.39 -6.69 7.66
CA ASP A 194 8.56 -5.28 7.98
C ASP A 194 10.03 -4.98 8.33
N GLU A 195 10.41 -3.70 8.22
CA GLU A 195 11.74 -3.20 8.55
C GLU A 195 11.66 -1.92 9.38
N ALA A 196 12.77 -1.53 10.00
CA ALA A 196 12.86 -0.26 10.70
C ALA A 196 14.16 0.48 10.40
N LEU A 197 14.08 1.79 10.30
CA LEU A 197 15.23 2.67 10.14
C LEU A 197 15.88 2.94 11.51
N PHE A 198 17.21 2.88 11.56
CA PHE A 198 17.98 3.24 12.75
C PHE A 198 19.28 3.95 12.38
N SER A 199 19.90 4.66 13.35
CA SER A 199 21.22 5.28 13.16
C SER A 199 22.26 4.80 14.18
N LYS A 200 21.91 4.80 15.45
CA LYS A 200 22.85 4.48 16.55
C LYS A 200 22.55 3.16 17.24
N SER A 201 21.29 2.76 17.31
CA SER A 201 20.89 1.55 18.03
C SER A 201 19.48 1.10 17.60
N ILE A 202 19.32 -0.19 17.34
CA ILE A 202 18.02 -0.83 17.04
C ILE A 202 17.03 -0.74 18.22
N ARG A 203 17.51 -0.46 19.44
CA ARG A 203 16.64 -0.21 20.60
C ARG A 203 15.99 1.17 20.58
N ARG A 204 16.40 2.04 19.65
CA ARG A 204 15.86 3.39 19.45
C ARG A 204 15.75 3.67 17.95
N PRO A 205 14.88 2.96 17.26
CA PRO A 205 14.70 3.14 15.82
C PRO A 205 14.20 4.56 15.53
N ILE A 206 14.41 5.00 14.29
CA ILE A 206 13.94 6.29 13.77
C ILE A 206 12.47 6.19 13.39
N ALA A 207 12.14 5.17 12.59
CA ALA A 207 10.80 4.87 12.08
C ALA A 207 10.72 3.37 11.74
N ALA A 208 9.51 2.83 11.64
CA ALA A 208 9.27 1.53 11.03
C ALA A 208 8.60 1.71 9.67
N HIS A 209 8.92 0.81 8.76
CA HIS A 209 8.19 0.57 7.52
C HIS A 209 7.29 -0.65 7.73
N PHE A 210 6.06 -0.39 8.17
CA PHE A 210 5.01 -1.40 8.29
C PHE A 210 4.35 -1.55 6.92
N LYS A 211 4.70 -2.61 6.23
CA LYS A 211 4.35 -2.87 4.84
C LYS A 211 2.93 -3.41 4.71
N PRO A 212 2.26 -3.22 3.57
CA PRO A 212 1.03 -3.97 3.26
C PRO A 212 1.35 -5.45 3.00
N ASP A 213 0.33 -6.30 2.96
CA ASP A 213 0.43 -7.58 2.26
C ASP A 213 0.69 -7.32 0.77
N TYR A 214 0.95 -8.37 -0.02
CA TYR A 214 1.34 -8.18 -1.42
C TYR A 214 0.36 -7.29 -2.19
N ALA A 215 0.89 -6.19 -2.73
CA ALA A 215 0.18 -5.12 -3.43
C ALA A 215 0.89 -4.88 -4.77
N PRO A 216 0.46 -5.56 -5.87
CA PRO A 216 1.17 -5.58 -7.14
C PRO A 216 1.28 -4.21 -7.80
N ASP A 217 0.22 -3.41 -7.81
CA ASP A 217 0.24 -2.09 -8.45
C ASP A 217 1.11 -1.09 -7.67
N TYR A 218 1.12 -1.19 -6.34
CA TYR A 218 2.01 -0.40 -5.50
C TYR A 218 3.49 -0.80 -5.68
N LEU A 219 3.78 -2.10 -5.86
CA LEU A 219 5.16 -2.56 -6.12
C LEU A 219 5.71 -2.05 -7.44
N LEU A 220 4.88 -1.88 -8.46
CA LEU A 220 5.27 -1.24 -9.72
C LEU A 220 5.60 0.24 -9.57
N CYS A 221 5.12 0.88 -8.49
CA CYS A 221 5.39 2.29 -8.21
C CYS A 221 6.64 2.52 -7.34
N CYS A 222 6.98 1.58 -6.47
CA CYS A 222 8.20 1.63 -5.65
C CYS A 222 8.51 0.25 -5.07
N ASN A 223 9.79 -0.06 -4.90
CA ASN A 223 10.19 -1.27 -4.19
C ASN A 223 9.93 -1.10 -2.69
N TYR A 224 8.72 -1.45 -2.22
CA TYR A 224 8.39 -1.41 -0.80
C TYR A 224 8.80 -2.68 -0.04
N ILE A 225 9.12 -3.77 -0.76
CA ILE A 225 9.50 -5.05 -0.16
C ILE A 225 10.89 -4.95 0.51
N CYS A 226 11.90 -4.46 -0.18
CA CYS A 226 13.27 -4.28 0.31
C CYS A 226 13.75 -5.43 1.22
N HIS A 227 13.86 -5.19 2.53
CA HIS A 227 14.36 -6.15 3.51
C HIS A 227 13.30 -6.45 4.59
N LEU A 228 13.28 -7.63 5.20
CA LEU A 228 14.00 -8.83 4.85
C LEU A 228 13.18 -9.64 3.84
N ALA A 229 13.73 -9.87 2.67
CA ALA A 229 13.14 -10.74 1.65
C ALA A 229 13.76 -12.13 1.75
N VAL A 230 12.91 -13.19 1.73
CA VAL A 230 13.30 -14.61 1.83
C VAL A 230 12.58 -15.38 0.73
N PHE A 231 13.32 -16.15 -0.06
CA PHE A 231 12.76 -16.88 -1.19
C PHE A 231 13.48 -18.23 -1.39
N LYS A 232 12.79 -19.16 -2.06
CA LYS A 232 13.38 -20.47 -2.35
C LYS A 232 14.64 -20.37 -3.22
N LYS A 233 15.69 -21.09 -2.83
CA LYS A 233 16.93 -21.18 -3.63
C LYS A 233 16.64 -21.73 -5.03
N ALA A 234 15.75 -22.69 -5.18
CA ALA A 234 15.37 -23.23 -6.49
C ALA A 234 14.83 -22.18 -7.45
N LEU A 235 14.10 -21.15 -6.96
CA LEU A 235 13.64 -20.03 -7.79
C LEU A 235 14.81 -19.12 -8.20
N TRP A 236 15.75 -18.87 -7.30
CA TRP A 236 16.96 -18.14 -7.63
C TRP A 236 17.76 -18.84 -8.73
N ASP A 237 17.97 -20.15 -8.61
CA ASP A 237 18.71 -20.95 -9.58
C ASP A 237 17.98 -20.97 -10.94
N GLU A 238 16.65 -21.08 -10.95
CA GLU A 238 15.83 -21.00 -12.17
C GLU A 238 15.93 -19.64 -12.85
N LEU A 239 15.89 -18.55 -12.07
CA LEU A 239 15.90 -17.18 -12.57
C LEU A 239 17.32 -16.67 -12.94
N GLY A 240 18.36 -17.40 -12.55
CA GLY A 240 19.76 -17.02 -12.80
C GLY A 240 20.30 -15.91 -11.92
N GLY A 241 19.70 -15.71 -10.74
CA GLY A 241 20.16 -14.72 -9.76
C GLY A 241 19.78 -13.27 -10.08
N GLU A 242 20.52 -12.32 -9.51
CA GLU A 242 20.40 -10.89 -9.80
C GLU A 242 21.04 -10.53 -11.13
N ARG A 243 20.48 -9.55 -11.83
CA ARG A 243 20.95 -9.09 -13.14
C ARG A 243 21.85 -7.86 -13.01
N PRO A 244 23.14 -7.92 -13.43
CA PRO A 244 24.07 -6.79 -13.34
C PRO A 244 23.61 -5.53 -14.09
N GLU A 245 22.84 -5.68 -15.16
CA GLU A 245 22.25 -4.54 -15.89
C GLU A 245 21.17 -3.78 -15.11
N CYS A 246 20.78 -4.31 -13.95
CA CYS A 246 19.86 -3.68 -13.02
C CYS A 246 20.54 -3.20 -11.72
N ASP A 247 21.87 -3.08 -11.69
CA ASP A 247 22.61 -2.58 -10.53
C ASP A 247 22.05 -1.26 -9.99
N GLY A 248 21.75 -1.23 -8.69
CA GLY A 248 21.06 -0.16 -7.99
C GLY A 248 19.54 -0.34 -7.84
N SER A 249 18.96 -1.33 -8.55
CA SER A 249 17.58 -1.79 -8.40
C SER A 249 17.49 -3.29 -8.72
N GLN A 250 18.57 -4.02 -8.48
CA GLN A 250 18.70 -5.44 -8.76
C GLN A 250 17.74 -6.30 -7.92
N ASP A 251 17.48 -5.88 -6.69
CA ASP A 251 16.52 -6.50 -5.78
C ASP A 251 15.08 -6.31 -6.28
N HIS A 252 14.71 -5.11 -6.75
CA HIS A 252 13.40 -4.86 -7.33
C HIS A 252 13.15 -5.72 -8.57
N ASP A 253 14.16 -5.81 -9.48
CA ASP A 253 14.11 -6.70 -10.65
C ASP A 253 13.93 -8.16 -10.24
N LEU A 254 14.71 -8.62 -9.26
CA LEU A 254 14.60 -9.99 -8.74
C LEU A 254 13.21 -10.26 -8.17
N PHE A 255 12.68 -9.35 -7.35
CA PHE A 255 11.35 -9.53 -6.74
C PHE A 255 10.25 -9.61 -7.80
N LEU A 256 10.28 -8.78 -8.83
CA LEU A 256 9.35 -8.85 -9.95
C LEU A 256 9.41 -10.21 -10.65
N ARG A 257 10.63 -10.74 -10.93
CA ARG A 257 10.82 -12.06 -11.54
C ARG A 257 10.38 -13.22 -10.63
N LEU A 258 10.62 -13.11 -9.32
CA LEU A 258 10.09 -14.07 -8.32
C LEU A 258 8.57 -14.10 -8.35
N LEU A 259 7.92 -12.92 -8.35
CA LEU A 259 6.46 -12.80 -8.38
C LEU A 259 5.83 -13.30 -9.68
N GLU A 260 6.53 -13.18 -10.81
CA GLU A 260 6.12 -13.79 -12.08
C GLU A 260 6.05 -15.33 -12.00
N ARG A 261 6.80 -15.94 -11.09
CA ARG A 261 6.82 -17.41 -10.86
C ARG A 261 5.88 -17.85 -9.76
N THR A 262 5.80 -17.09 -8.68
CA THR A 262 5.02 -17.45 -7.50
C THR A 262 3.58 -16.99 -7.56
N GLY A 263 3.27 -15.98 -8.37
CA GLY A 263 1.95 -15.36 -8.44
C GLY A 263 1.61 -14.45 -7.25
N GLY A 264 2.44 -14.40 -6.23
CA GLY A 264 2.26 -13.61 -5.02
C GLY A 264 3.42 -13.75 -4.05
N ALA A 265 3.30 -13.12 -2.89
CA ALA A 265 4.28 -13.22 -1.80
C ALA A 265 3.61 -13.25 -0.42
N ALA A 266 4.26 -13.91 0.54
CA ALA A 266 3.77 -13.95 1.90
C ALA A 266 4.37 -12.84 2.75
N HIS A 267 3.54 -12.10 3.46
CA HIS A 267 3.98 -11.04 4.36
C HIS A 267 4.04 -11.52 5.81
N VAL A 268 5.14 -11.21 6.48
CA VAL A 268 5.38 -11.43 7.91
C VAL A 268 5.39 -10.06 8.61
N PRO A 269 4.30 -9.62 9.27
CA PRO A 269 4.17 -8.29 9.85
C PRO A 269 4.96 -8.16 11.17
N GLN A 270 6.26 -8.40 11.09
CA GLN A 270 7.25 -8.30 12.15
C GLN A 270 8.45 -7.52 11.64
N VAL A 271 9.04 -6.65 12.48
CA VAL A 271 10.29 -5.97 12.14
C VAL A 271 11.46 -6.93 12.33
N LEU A 272 11.89 -7.54 11.23
CA LEU A 272 12.98 -8.52 11.23
C LEU A 272 14.31 -7.96 10.74
N TYR A 273 14.29 -6.77 10.19
CA TYR A 273 15.44 -6.09 9.62
C TYR A 273 15.53 -4.63 10.10
N TYR A 274 16.75 -4.16 10.32
CA TYR A 274 17.04 -2.78 10.73
C TYR A 274 17.99 -2.16 9.73
N TRP A 275 17.47 -1.22 8.94
CA TRP A 275 18.19 -0.49 7.91
C TRP A 275 18.92 0.71 8.52
N ARG A 276 20.24 0.78 8.33
CA ARG A 276 21.08 1.84 8.91
C ARG A 276 21.03 3.11 8.07
N VAL A 277 20.75 4.23 8.72
CA VAL A 277 20.79 5.57 8.11
C VAL A 277 22.11 6.26 8.47
N HIS A 278 22.95 6.49 7.46
CA HIS A 278 24.19 7.25 7.57
C HIS A 278 24.46 8.08 6.30
N ALA A 279 25.48 8.97 6.31
CA ALA A 279 25.74 9.90 5.21
C ALA A 279 26.08 9.24 3.85
N GLY A 280 26.54 7.99 3.86
CA GLY A 280 26.83 7.20 2.64
C GLY A 280 25.71 6.25 2.21
N SER A 281 24.62 6.16 3.00
CA SER A 281 23.52 5.24 2.70
C SER A 281 22.57 5.81 1.65
N THR A 282 21.99 4.96 0.82
CA THR A 282 20.96 5.33 -0.15
C THR A 282 19.71 5.90 0.51
N SER A 283 19.44 5.55 1.77
CA SER A 283 18.32 6.07 2.57
C SER A 283 18.51 7.51 3.08
N GLY A 284 19.73 8.07 3.04
CA GLY A 284 20.06 9.42 3.56
C GLY A 284 20.15 10.52 2.50
N GLY A 285 20.09 10.19 1.21
CA GLY A 285 20.28 11.14 0.11
C GLY A 285 18.99 11.58 -0.56
N THR A 286 18.77 12.88 -0.66
CA THR A 286 17.66 13.48 -1.42
C THR A 286 17.91 13.49 -2.94
N GLU A 287 19.09 13.11 -3.40
CA GLU A 287 19.44 12.98 -4.81
C GLU A 287 19.50 11.48 -5.15
N ALA A 288 18.42 10.98 -5.76
CA ALA A 288 18.45 9.66 -6.39
C ALA A 288 19.59 9.64 -7.43
N LYS A 289 20.55 8.73 -7.26
CA LYS A 289 21.62 8.59 -8.24
C LYS A 289 20.97 8.26 -9.59
N PRO A 290 21.25 8.99 -10.68
CA PRO A 290 20.54 8.83 -11.96
C PRO A 290 20.53 7.39 -12.49
N TYR A 291 21.59 6.61 -12.22
CA TYR A 291 21.66 5.21 -12.65
C TYR A 291 20.66 4.30 -11.93
N VAL A 292 20.34 4.57 -10.65
CA VAL A 292 19.35 3.79 -9.87
C VAL A 292 17.96 3.93 -10.49
N ALA A 293 17.56 5.16 -10.84
CA ALA A 293 16.27 5.40 -11.50
C ALA A 293 16.20 4.75 -12.88
N ALA A 294 17.31 4.77 -13.64
CA ALA A 294 17.37 4.11 -14.94
C ALA A 294 17.26 2.59 -14.80
N ALA A 295 17.98 1.98 -13.84
CA ALA A 295 17.91 0.55 -13.55
C ALA A 295 16.51 0.10 -13.12
N ALA A 296 15.83 0.87 -12.25
CA ALA A 296 14.48 0.57 -11.83
C ALA A 296 13.46 0.66 -12.99
N LYS A 297 13.56 1.72 -13.81
CA LYS A 297 12.68 1.84 -15.01
C LYS A 297 12.94 0.70 -16.01
N LYS A 298 14.21 0.26 -16.16
CA LYS A 298 14.53 -0.91 -16.97
C LYS A 298 13.91 -2.19 -16.38
N ALA A 299 14.05 -2.43 -15.08
CA ALA A 299 13.47 -3.59 -14.40
C ALA A 299 11.96 -3.67 -14.59
N LEU A 300 11.26 -2.54 -14.45
CA LEU A 300 9.82 -2.43 -14.67
C LEU A 300 9.45 -2.65 -16.14
N ALA A 301 10.15 -2.03 -17.10
CA ALA A 301 9.88 -2.22 -18.52
C ALA A 301 10.10 -3.69 -18.95
N ASP A 302 11.15 -4.32 -18.46
CA ASP A 302 11.43 -5.73 -18.70
C ASP A 302 10.33 -6.64 -18.10
N HIS A 303 9.80 -6.28 -16.90
CA HIS A 303 8.66 -6.97 -16.29
C HIS A 303 7.40 -6.87 -17.16
N LEU A 304 7.09 -5.68 -17.67
CA LEU A 304 5.94 -5.50 -18.57
C LEU A 304 6.09 -6.39 -19.81
N ALA A 305 7.27 -6.38 -20.43
CA ALA A 305 7.56 -7.20 -21.61
C ALA A 305 7.42 -8.70 -21.32
N ARG A 306 7.99 -9.21 -20.21
CA ARG A 306 7.90 -10.63 -19.83
C ARG A 306 6.47 -11.08 -19.53
N THR A 307 5.65 -10.18 -18.98
CA THR A 307 4.24 -10.48 -18.64
C THR A 307 3.26 -10.18 -19.79
N GLY A 308 3.75 -9.76 -20.96
CA GLY A 308 2.91 -9.45 -22.12
C GLY A 308 1.98 -8.25 -21.91
N ARG A 309 2.32 -7.36 -20.97
CA ARG A 309 1.58 -6.14 -20.69
C ARG A 309 2.23 -4.94 -21.37
N THR A 310 1.43 -4.03 -21.88
CA THR A 310 1.89 -2.85 -22.61
C THR A 310 1.67 -1.56 -21.82
N GLY A 311 2.65 -0.67 -21.90
CA GLY A 311 2.65 0.63 -21.23
C GLY A 311 4.05 1.24 -21.20
N THR A 312 4.14 2.48 -20.76
CA THR A 312 5.40 3.21 -20.58
C THR A 312 5.70 3.42 -19.11
N VAL A 313 6.99 3.28 -18.73
CA VAL A 313 7.46 3.52 -17.37
C VAL A 313 8.06 4.91 -17.28
N GLU A 314 7.48 5.75 -16.44
CA GLU A 314 7.90 7.13 -16.19
C GLU A 314 8.36 7.32 -14.73
N ASP A 315 8.99 8.45 -14.42
CA ASP A 315 9.23 8.86 -13.05
C ASP A 315 7.89 9.19 -12.38
N GLY A 316 7.73 8.81 -11.11
CA GLY A 316 6.57 9.14 -10.31
C GLY A 316 6.62 10.56 -9.74
N LEU A 317 5.70 10.87 -8.82
CA LEU A 317 5.59 12.20 -8.21
C LEU A 317 6.73 12.54 -7.24
N PHE A 318 7.51 11.55 -6.79
CA PHE A 318 8.62 11.71 -5.86
C PHE A 318 9.85 10.91 -6.33
N PRO A 319 11.07 11.29 -5.92
CA PRO A 319 12.26 10.50 -6.18
C PRO A 319 12.09 9.05 -5.72
N SER A 320 12.63 8.10 -6.47
CA SER A 320 12.52 6.65 -6.24
C SER A 320 11.08 6.12 -6.28
N THR A 321 10.17 6.84 -6.90
CA THR A 321 8.84 6.36 -7.28
C THR A 321 8.68 6.36 -8.79
N TYR A 322 7.86 5.45 -9.30
CA TYR A 322 7.64 5.25 -10.72
C TYR A 322 6.15 5.23 -11.03
N ARG A 323 5.81 5.47 -12.28
CA ARG A 323 4.46 5.41 -12.82
C ARG A 323 4.46 4.54 -14.06
N VAL A 324 3.61 3.53 -14.07
CA VAL A 324 3.31 2.78 -15.29
C VAL A 324 2.07 3.41 -15.94
N LYS A 325 2.26 4.01 -17.10
CA LYS A 325 1.17 4.47 -17.97
C LYS A 325 0.76 3.32 -18.87
N TRP A 326 -0.23 2.58 -18.42
CA TRP A 326 -0.77 1.46 -19.17
C TRP A 326 -1.40 1.90 -20.48
N ASP A 327 -1.19 1.13 -21.54
CA ASP A 327 -1.91 1.32 -22.79
C ASP A 327 -3.36 0.84 -22.63
N ILE A 328 -4.30 1.71 -22.99
CA ILE A 328 -5.72 1.36 -23.00
C ILE A 328 -6.01 0.48 -24.22
N VAL A 329 -6.64 -0.66 -24.01
CA VAL A 329 -7.01 -1.56 -25.11
C VAL A 329 -8.34 -1.12 -25.69
N GLY A 330 -8.34 -0.80 -26.97
CA GLY A 330 -9.53 -0.34 -27.70
C GLY A 330 -9.91 1.11 -27.38
N ASP A 331 -11.18 1.42 -27.55
CA ASP A 331 -11.82 2.70 -27.22
C ASP A 331 -13.03 2.46 -26.32
N PRO A 332 -12.81 2.02 -25.06
CA PRO A 332 -13.91 1.62 -24.17
C PRO A 332 -14.83 2.80 -23.84
N LYS A 333 -16.13 2.57 -23.96
CA LYS A 333 -17.15 3.55 -23.60
C LYS A 333 -17.37 3.58 -22.08
N VAL A 334 -17.48 4.78 -21.53
CA VAL A 334 -17.77 4.99 -20.09
C VAL A 334 -19.16 5.58 -19.92
N SER A 335 -20.03 4.93 -19.13
CA SER A 335 -21.32 5.49 -18.70
C SER A 335 -21.16 6.11 -17.32
N ILE A 336 -21.29 7.43 -17.23
CA ILE A 336 -21.19 8.19 -15.99
C ILE A 336 -22.59 8.32 -15.37
N LEU A 337 -22.78 7.75 -14.17
CA LEU A 337 -24.05 7.76 -13.43
C LEU A 337 -24.00 8.86 -12.36
N ILE A 338 -24.91 9.84 -12.45
CA ILE A 338 -24.97 10.98 -11.54
C ILE A 338 -26.35 11.04 -10.87
N PRO A 339 -26.51 10.54 -9.64
CA PRO A 339 -27.71 10.80 -8.85
C PRO A 339 -27.89 12.29 -8.59
N ASN A 340 -29.09 12.85 -8.88
CA ASN A 340 -29.37 14.24 -8.60
C ASN A 340 -30.74 14.44 -7.97
N LYS A 341 -30.82 15.41 -7.07
CA LYS A 341 -32.07 15.95 -6.53
C LYS A 341 -31.90 17.43 -6.25
N ASP A 342 -32.67 18.27 -6.98
CA ASP A 342 -32.55 19.74 -6.83
C ASP A 342 -31.05 20.17 -7.00
N HIS A 343 -30.50 21.12 -6.26
CA HIS A 343 -29.09 21.51 -6.25
C HIS A 343 -28.47 21.76 -7.65
N ILE A 344 -29.12 22.62 -8.43
CA ILE A 344 -28.76 22.93 -9.82
C ILE A 344 -27.33 23.45 -9.91
N ASP A 345 -26.94 24.35 -9.02
CA ASP A 345 -25.61 24.98 -9.04
C ASP A 345 -24.47 23.96 -8.94
N ASP A 346 -24.66 22.90 -8.18
CA ASP A 346 -23.65 21.85 -8.03
C ASP A 346 -23.64 20.95 -9.28
N LEU A 347 -24.81 20.55 -9.77
CA LEU A 347 -24.93 19.75 -10.99
C LEU A 347 -24.39 20.53 -12.23
N GLU A 348 -24.68 21.83 -12.36
CA GLU A 348 -24.19 22.66 -13.47
C GLU A 348 -22.66 22.72 -13.48
N LYS A 349 -22.00 22.90 -12.33
CA LYS A 349 -20.54 22.86 -12.21
C LYS A 349 -19.99 21.48 -12.59
N CYS A 350 -20.62 20.42 -12.10
CA CYS A 350 -20.23 19.05 -12.42
C CYS A 350 -20.29 18.81 -13.93
N LEU A 351 -21.46 19.01 -14.55
CA LEU A 351 -21.65 18.79 -15.98
C LEU A 351 -20.72 19.69 -16.83
N HIS A 352 -20.65 20.98 -16.49
CA HIS A 352 -19.75 21.88 -17.21
C HIS A 352 -18.29 21.41 -17.14
N SER A 353 -17.82 20.98 -15.96
CA SER A 353 -16.44 20.51 -15.82
C SER A 353 -16.18 19.21 -16.58
N LEU A 354 -17.16 18.32 -16.68
CA LEU A 354 -17.04 17.07 -17.45
C LEU A 354 -16.80 17.38 -18.93
N TRP A 355 -17.66 18.20 -19.58
CA TRP A 355 -17.50 18.50 -21.00
C TRP A 355 -16.34 19.44 -21.30
N ALA A 356 -16.03 20.39 -20.42
CA ALA A 356 -14.97 21.36 -20.64
C ALA A 356 -13.55 20.81 -20.41
N LYS A 357 -13.41 19.79 -19.54
CA LYS A 357 -12.08 19.36 -19.09
C LYS A 357 -11.74 17.90 -19.43
N THR A 358 -12.71 17.04 -19.78
CA THR A 358 -12.42 15.62 -20.05
C THR A 358 -11.83 15.44 -21.44
N SER A 359 -10.65 14.84 -21.51
CA SER A 359 -9.94 14.56 -22.78
C SER A 359 -10.29 13.18 -23.38
N TRP A 360 -11.01 12.32 -22.68
CA TRP A 360 -11.53 11.07 -23.21
C TRP A 360 -12.90 11.31 -23.81
N ASP A 361 -13.07 11.05 -25.11
CA ASP A 361 -14.28 11.45 -25.84
C ASP A 361 -15.40 10.41 -25.78
N ASN A 362 -15.06 9.12 -25.58
CA ASN A 362 -16.06 8.04 -25.62
C ASN A 362 -16.73 7.83 -24.26
N PHE A 363 -17.59 8.78 -23.88
CA PHE A 363 -18.42 8.67 -22.68
C PHE A 363 -19.86 9.14 -22.91
N GLU A 364 -20.76 8.70 -22.07
CA GLU A 364 -22.13 9.20 -21.92
C GLU A 364 -22.39 9.56 -20.46
N VAL A 365 -23.32 10.47 -20.23
CA VAL A 365 -23.73 10.86 -18.87
C VAL A 365 -25.21 10.57 -18.67
N ILE A 366 -25.53 9.89 -17.59
CA ILE A 366 -26.89 9.57 -17.17
C ILE A 366 -27.14 10.23 -15.82
N VAL A 367 -27.87 11.35 -15.84
CA VAL A 367 -28.35 12.00 -14.60
C VAL A 367 -29.59 11.28 -14.16
N ILE A 368 -29.57 10.73 -12.95
CA ILE A 368 -30.70 10.01 -12.36
C ILE A 368 -31.44 10.98 -11.43
N GLU A 369 -32.52 11.55 -11.94
CA GLU A 369 -33.42 12.44 -11.22
C GLU A 369 -34.11 11.71 -10.08
N ASN A 370 -33.92 12.18 -8.84
CA ASN A 370 -34.45 11.56 -7.63
C ASN A 370 -35.43 12.45 -6.85
N ASN A 371 -36.65 12.58 -7.37
CA ASN A 371 -37.74 13.27 -6.68
C ASN A 371 -37.43 14.75 -6.38
N SER A 372 -36.89 15.50 -7.33
CA SER A 372 -36.74 16.95 -7.25
C SER A 372 -38.10 17.65 -7.11
N THR A 373 -38.11 18.74 -6.39
CA THR A 373 -39.35 19.52 -6.11
C THR A 373 -39.30 20.95 -6.66
N ASP A 374 -38.09 21.40 -6.99
CA ASP A 374 -37.87 22.72 -7.58
C ASP A 374 -38.15 22.70 -9.10
N PRO A 375 -39.12 23.49 -9.60
CA PRO A 375 -39.40 23.60 -11.03
C PRO A 375 -38.17 24.02 -11.86
N GLU A 376 -37.27 24.83 -11.31
CA GLU A 376 -36.06 25.28 -11.99
C GLU A 376 -35.15 24.11 -12.31
N THR A 377 -35.15 23.05 -11.52
CA THR A 377 -34.39 21.82 -11.78
C THR A 377 -34.81 21.19 -13.11
N PHE A 378 -36.09 21.07 -13.37
CA PHE A 378 -36.62 20.48 -14.60
C PHE A 378 -36.33 21.38 -15.83
N ALA A 379 -36.43 22.69 -15.64
CA ALA A 379 -36.04 23.65 -16.70
C ALA A 379 -34.54 23.55 -17.04
N TYR A 380 -33.69 23.39 -16.01
CA TYR A 380 -32.26 23.16 -16.21
C TYR A 380 -32.00 21.85 -16.96
N TYR A 381 -32.65 20.75 -16.60
CA TYR A 381 -32.49 19.48 -17.31
C TYR A 381 -32.77 19.59 -18.80
N GLN A 382 -33.85 20.29 -19.19
CA GLN A 382 -34.18 20.52 -20.61
C GLN A 382 -33.09 21.33 -21.32
N LYS A 383 -32.55 22.37 -20.67
CA LYS A 383 -31.45 23.17 -21.18
C LYS A 383 -30.16 22.33 -21.32
N ALA A 384 -29.81 21.59 -20.29
CA ALA A 384 -28.60 20.77 -20.24
C ALA A 384 -28.58 19.72 -21.37
N GLN A 385 -29.70 19.03 -21.63
CA GLN A 385 -29.80 18.05 -22.72
C GLN A 385 -29.62 18.69 -24.11
N GLN A 386 -29.88 19.97 -24.27
CA GLN A 386 -29.62 20.69 -25.52
C GLN A 386 -28.17 21.14 -25.65
N CYS A 387 -27.46 21.33 -24.52
CA CYS A 387 -26.10 21.84 -24.47
C CYS A 387 -25.04 20.73 -24.50
N TYR A 388 -25.37 19.55 -23.96
CA TYR A 388 -24.42 18.48 -23.73
C TYR A 388 -24.81 17.22 -24.53
N ASP A 389 -24.02 16.92 -25.54
CA ASP A 389 -24.25 15.73 -26.37
C ASP A 389 -24.02 14.46 -25.56
N GLY A 390 -24.88 13.43 -25.72
CA GLY A 390 -24.81 12.19 -24.94
C GLY A 390 -25.33 12.28 -23.49
N LEU A 391 -25.92 13.41 -23.06
CA LEU A 391 -26.57 13.56 -21.76
C LEU A 391 -28.00 12.98 -21.78
N GLN A 392 -28.26 12.03 -20.88
CA GLN A 392 -29.61 11.49 -20.63
C GLN A 392 -30.08 11.89 -19.23
N ILE A 393 -31.37 12.21 -19.11
CA ILE A 393 -32.03 12.42 -17.82
C ILE A 393 -33.06 11.30 -17.66
N VAL A 394 -32.96 10.53 -16.58
CA VAL A 394 -33.86 9.42 -16.27
C VAL A 394 -34.47 9.59 -14.87
N THR A 395 -35.75 9.38 -14.71
CA THR A 395 -36.44 9.62 -13.43
C THR A 395 -36.54 8.33 -12.62
N TYR A 396 -35.97 8.34 -11.41
CA TYR A 396 -36.04 7.24 -10.46
C TYR A 396 -37.48 7.10 -9.92
N PRO A 397 -38.13 5.92 -10.06
CA PRO A 397 -39.54 5.78 -9.79
C PRO A 397 -39.91 5.65 -8.32
N LYS A 398 -38.95 5.32 -7.45
CA LYS A 398 -39.22 5.14 -6.00
C LYS A 398 -39.06 6.47 -5.26
N LYS A 399 -39.82 6.66 -4.20
CA LYS A 399 -39.70 7.82 -3.32
C LYS A 399 -38.55 7.64 -2.31
N GLY A 400 -37.97 8.75 -1.92
CA GLY A 400 -36.90 8.79 -0.92
C GLY A 400 -35.50 8.68 -1.55
N PHE A 401 -34.48 8.65 -0.68
CA PHE A 401 -33.10 8.57 -1.10
C PHE A 401 -32.52 7.19 -0.76
N ASN A 402 -32.06 6.49 -1.76
CA ASN A 402 -31.28 5.27 -1.64
C ASN A 402 -30.23 5.28 -2.73
N PHE A 403 -28.98 5.60 -2.37
CA PHE A 403 -27.88 5.73 -3.32
C PHE A 403 -27.68 4.45 -4.17
N SER A 404 -27.75 3.29 -3.51
CA SER A 404 -27.63 2.00 -4.17
C SER A 404 -28.74 1.77 -5.19
N GLY A 405 -30.00 1.97 -4.77
CA GLY A 405 -31.15 1.79 -5.65
C GLY A 405 -31.19 2.76 -6.84
N ILE A 406 -30.72 3.99 -6.64
CA ILE A 406 -30.66 5.02 -7.68
C ILE A 406 -29.61 4.61 -8.74
N ASN A 407 -28.41 4.23 -8.32
CA ASN A 407 -27.34 3.80 -9.25
C ASN A 407 -27.67 2.48 -9.95
N ASN A 408 -28.26 1.51 -9.24
CA ASN A 408 -28.76 0.27 -9.85
C ASN A 408 -29.83 0.54 -10.92
N PHE A 409 -30.67 1.55 -10.71
CA PHE A 409 -31.65 1.98 -11.71
C PHE A 409 -30.95 2.63 -12.90
N GLY A 410 -29.97 3.53 -12.67
CA GLY A 410 -29.19 4.19 -13.71
C GLY A 410 -28.47 3.19 -14.61
N ARG A 411 -27.95 2.08 -14.04
CA ARG A 411 -27.31 0.99 -14.81
C ARG A 411 -28.16 0.50 -15.98
N LYS A 412 -29.47 0.50 -15.88
CA LYS A 412 -30.38 0.01 -16.93
C LYS A 412 -30.34 0.84 -18.23
N TYR A 413 -29.82 2.05 -18.14
CA TYR A 413 -29.70 2.98 -19.26
C TYR A 413 -28.26 3.09 -19.76
N ALA A 414 -27.31 2.57 -19.01
CA ALA A 414 -25.89 2.60 -19.34
C ALA A 414 -25.54 1.59 -20.42
N THR A 415 -24.79 2.03 -21.40
CA THR A 415 -24.34 1.21 -22.54
C THR A 415 -22.82 1.02 -22.58
N GLY A 416 -22.07 1.64 -21.67
CA GLY A 416 -20.61 1.63 -21.62
C GLY A 416 -20.01 0.31 -21.12
N ASP A 417 -18.79 0.06 -21.56
CA ASP A 417 -17.95 -1.06 -21.08
C ASP A 417 -17.56 -0.86 -19.60
N TYR A 418 -17.57 0.38 -19.15
CA TYR A 418 -17.31 0.80 -17.78
C TYR A 418 -18.45 1.67 -17.25
N LEU A 419 -18.77 1.50 -15.97
CA LEU A 419 -19.62 2.41 -15.22
C LEU A 419 -18.75 3.31 -14.34
N LEU A 420 -19.08 4.58 -14.30
CA LEU A 420 -18.49 5.52 -13.36
C LEU A 420 -19.57 6.08 -12.46
N LEU A 421 -19.55 5.72 -11.19
CA LEU A 421 -20.37 6.42 -10.18
C LEU A 421 -19.74 7.78 -9.92
N LEU A 422 -20.52 8.84 -10.01
CA LEU A 422 -20.05 10.21 -9.79
C LEU A 422 -21.11 11.02 -9.01
N ASN A 423 -20.70 11.67 -7.95
CA ASN A 423 -21.59 12.59 -7.24
C ASN A 423 -21.83 13.86 -8.08
N ASN A 424 -23.01 14.48 -7.89
CA ASN A 424 -23.38 15.72 -8.59
C ASN A 424 -22.64 16.98 -8.10
N ASP A 425 -21.94 16.91 -6.96
CA ASP A 425 -21.14 17.98 -6.35
C ASP A 425 -19.63 17.80 -6.52
N VAL A 426 -19.24 17.20 -7.64
CA VAL A 426 -17.82 16.96 -8.01
C VAL A 426 -17.43 17.87 -9.17
N GLU A 427 -16.21 18.42 -9.15
CA GLU A 427 -15.61 19.19 -10.23
C GLU A 427 -14.29 18.59 -10.69
N VAL A 428 -14.13 18.36 -11.99
CA VAL A 428 -12.91 17.85 -12.62
C VAL A 428 -11.76 18.84 -12.49
N ARG A 429 -10.55 18.37 -12.14
CA ARG A 429 -9.34 19.20 -12.00
C ARG A 429 -8.40 19.08 -13.19
N ASN A 430 -8.06 17.89 -13.64
CA ASN A 430 -7.13 17.65 -14.76
C ASN A 430 -7.82 16.97 -15.95
N ALA A 431 -7.40 17.32 -17.16
CA ALA A 431 -8.08 16.90 -18.39
C ALA A 431 -8.06 15.37 -18.62
N ASP A 432 -7.00 14.71 -18.23
CA ASP A 432 -6.78 13.28 -18.44
C ASP A 432 -7.32 12.38 -17.28
N TRP A 433 -8.10 12.94 -16.36
CA TRP A 433 -8.61 12.22 -15.19
C TRP A 433 -9.32 10.91 -15.52
N LEU A 434 -10.20 10.89 -16.53
CA LEU A 434 -10.94 9.71 -16.95
C LEU A 434 -10.03 8.71 -17.66
N THR A 435 -9.10 9.19 -18.48
CA THR A 435 -8.05 8.39 -19.10
C THR A 435 -7.19 7.71 -18.03
N GLU A 436 -6.86 8.39 -16.94
CA GLU A 436 -6.05 7.84 -15.85
C GLU A 436 -6.80 6.75 -15.05
N LEU A 437 -8.11 6.88 -14.87
CA LEU A 437 -8.92 5.80 -14.31
C LEU A 437 -8.97 4.59 -15.25
N LEU A 438 -9.21 4.81 -16.54
CA LEU A 438 -9.25 3.75 -17.56
C LEU A 438 -7.91 3.04 -17.69
N ARG A 439 -6.78 3.75 -17.61
CA ARG A 439 -5.44 3.14 -17.62
C ARG A 439 -5.28 2.04 -16.58
N GLN A 440 -5.89 2.19 -15.40
CA GLN A 440 -5.77 1.18 -14.35
C GLN A 440 -6.65 -0.06 -14.60
N CYS A 441 -7.68 0.07 -15.42
CA CYS A 441 -8.70 -0.97 -15.63
C CYS A 441 -8.67 -1.58 -17.03
N ALA A 442 -8.39 -0.79 -18.07
CA ALA A 442 -8.64 -1.16 -19.47
C ALA A 442 -7.39 -1.76 -20.16
N HIS A 443 -6.70 -2.65 -19.49
CA HIS A 443 -5.58 -3.42 -20.03
C HIS A 443 -5.62 -4.88 -19.54
N PRO A 444 -4.88 -5.82 -20.17
CA PRO A 444 -4.79 -7.20 -19.69
C PRO A 444 -4.27 -7.27 -18.25
N GLY A 445 -5.03 -7.91 -17.37
CA GLY A 445 -4.73 -7.95 -15.92
C GLY A 445 -5.01 -6.64 -15.18
N GLY A 446 -5.70 -5.67 -15.78
CA GLY A 446 -6.12 -4.43 -15.12
C GLY A 446 -7.10 -4.65 -13.97
N ALA A 447 -7.16 -3.70 -13.04
CA ALA A 447 -8.07 -3.74 -11.90
C ALA A 447 -9.55 -3.76 -12.36
N ALA A 448 -10.43 -4.28 -11.51
CA ALA A 448 -11.86 -4.21 -11.75
C ALA A 448 -12.46 -2.86 -11.38
N ILE A 449 -11.90 -2.22 -10.37
CA ILE A 449 -12.33 -0.91 -9.86
C ILE A 449 -11.12 0.02 -9.76
N CYS A 450 -11.32 1.30 -10.15
CA CYS A 450 -10.36 2.37 -9.90
C CYS A 450 -11.06 3.58 -9.27
N GLY A 451 -10.49 4.10 -8.16
CA GLY A 451 -10.92 5.33 -7.51
C GLY A 451 -9.99 6.51 -7.84
N ALA A 452 -10.56 7.72 -7.83
CA ALA A 452 -9.84 8.97 -8.06
C ALA A 452 -9.34 9.60 -6.74
N GLU A 453 -8.38 10.51 -6.85
CA GLU A 453 -7.98 11.41 -5.77
C GLU A 453 -8.99 12.55 -5.64
N LEU A 454 -9.60 12.68 -4.46
CA LEU A 454 -10.56 13.75 -4.20
C LEU A 454 -9.99 14.76 -3.21
N PHE A 455 -10.28 16.03 -3.49
CA PHE A 455 -9.87 17.16 -2.67
C PHE A 455 -11.08 17.89 -2.10
N TYR A 456 -10.94 18.41 -0.90
CA TYR A 456 -11.83 19.44 -0.40
C TYR A 456 -11.56 20.78 -1.11
N PRO A 457 -12.52 21.72 -1.08
CA PRO A 457 -12.34 23.06 -1.68
C PRO A 457 -11.18 23.88 -1.08
N ASP A 458 -10.68 23.50 0.09
CA ASP A 458 -9.54 24.12 0.76
C ASP A 458 -8.19 23.49 0.38
N GLU A 459 -8.14 22.69 -0.68
CA GLU A 459 -6.94 22.01 -1.18
C GLU A 459 -6.37 20.94 -0.22
N THR A 460 -7.16 20.46 0.73
CA THR A 460 -6.78 19.28 1.52
C THR A 460 -7.34 18.00 0.90
N LEU A 461 -6.65 16.87 1.14
CA LEU A 461 -7.11 15.56 0.68
C LEU A 461 -8.40 15.18 1.39
N GLN A 462 -9.39 14.75 0.62
CA GLN A 462 -10.61 14.13 1.10
C GLN A 462 -10.53 12.61 0.99
N HIS A 463 -10.07 12.13 -0.17
CA HIS A 463 -9.99 10.71 -0.48
C HIS A 463 -8.68 10.35 -1.18
N ALA A 464 -7.94 9.45 -0.56
CA ALA A 464 -6.80 8.75 -1.13
C ALA A 464 -6.92 7.23 -0.85
N GLY A 465 -8.13 6.71 -1.12
CA GLY A 465 -8.52 5.34 -0.85
C GLY A 465 -9.22 5.12 0.49
N VAL A 466 -9.92 4.00 0.60
CA VAL A 466 -10.61 3.56 1.83
C VAL A 466 -9.89 2.37 2.43
N ILE A 467 -9.64 2.45 3.73
CA ILE A 467 -9.06 1.37 4.54
C ILE A 467 -10.17 0.80 5.43
N THR A 468 -10.38 -0.50 5.38
CA THR A 468 -11.30 -1.18 6.28
C THR A 468 -10.71 -1.28 7.69
N GLY A 469 -11.56 -1.25 8.70
CA GLY A 469 -11.15 -1.25 10.10
C GLY A 469 -10.82 0.11 10.70
N LEU A 470 -10.64 1.17 9.91
CA LEU A 470 -10.50 2.53 10.45
C LEU A 470 -11.79 2.94 11.18
N GLY A 471 -11.65 3.48 12.39
CA GLY A 471 -12.78 3.81 13.24
C GLY A 471 -13.65 2.62 13.64
N GLY A 472 -13.18 1.40 13.41
CA GLY A 472 -13.90 0.14 13.62
C GLY A 472 -14.60 -0.39 12.37
N TYR A 473 -14.84 0.42 11.34
CA TYR A 473 -15.61 0.03 10.13
C TYR A 473 -14.82 0.24 8.84
N ALA A 474 -14.78 1.47 8.36
CA ALA A 474 -14.02 1.90 7.20
C ALA A 474 -13.82 3.42 7.22
N GLY A 475 -12.72 3.88 6.67
CA GLY A 475 -12.42 5.32 6.64
C GLY A 475 -11.49 5.69 5.51
N HIS A 476 -11.53 6.96 5.10
CA HIS A 476 -10.67 7.51 4.08
C HIS A 476 -9.24 7.67 4.60
N SER A 477 -8.27 7.21 3.84
CA SER A 477 -6.86 7.40 4.17
C SER A 477 -6.40 8.84 3.90
N HIS A 478 -5.43 9.32 4.65
CA HIS A 478 -4.80 10.64 4.48
C HIS A 478 -5.74 11.85 4.53
N LYS A 479 -6.98 11.69 5.02
CA LYS A 479 -7.99 12.75 5.12
C LYS A 479 -7.44 14.01 5.79
N TYR A 480 -7.76 15.20 5.26
CA TYR A 480 -7.30 16.53 5.71
C TYR A 480 -5.80 16.78 5.61
N LYS A 481 -5.03 15.92 4.99
CA LYS A 481 -3.62 16.24 4.70
C LYS A 481 -3.54 17.20 3.52
N LYS A 482 -2.53 18.07 3.55
CA LYS A 482 -2.29 18.98 2.44
C LYS A 482 -1.96 18.19 1.17
N ALA A 483 -2.55 18.61 0.03
CA ALA A 483 -2.26 18.09 -1.29
C ALA A 483 -0.77 18.09 -1.63
N GLY A 484 -0.34 17.15 -2.47
CA GLY A 484 1.04 17.06 -2.96
C GLY A 484 2.05 16.53 -1.93
N GLY A 485 1.59 15.93 -0.83
CA GLY A 485 2.45 15.21 0.12
C GLY A 485 2.63 13.75 -0.27
N SER A 486 3.81 13.16 0.01
CA SER A 486 4.07 11.74 -0.29
C SER A 486 3.21 10.75 0.52
N GLY A 487 2.70 11.17 1.68
CA GLY A 487 2.07 10.24 2.61
C GLY A 487 3.08 9.30 3.30
N TYR A 488 2.56 8.26 3.94
CA TYR A 488 3.36 7.19 4.54
C TYR A 488 3.89 6.28 3.42
N MET A 489 5.21 6.10 3.34
CA MET A 489 5.85 5.26 2.32
C MET A 489 5.35 5.56 0.89
N PHE A 490 5.20 6.84 0.52
CA PHE A 490 4.68 7.32 -0.77
C PHE A 490 3.23 6.94 -1.10
N ARG A 491 2.45 6.41 -0.16
CA ARG A 491 1.10 5.89 -0.40
C ARG A 491 0.04 6.94 -0.78
N ALA A 492 0.33 8.22 -0.60
CA ALA A 492 -0.53 9.31 -1.11
C ALA A 492 -0.04 9.87 -2.46
N ALA A 493 0.95 9.24 -3.09
CA ALA A 493 1.59 9.75 -4.31
C ALA A 493 1.87 8.66 -5.37
N THR A 494 1.40 7.45 -5.13
CA THR A 494 1.58 6.29 -6.01
C THR A 494 0.26 5.54 -6.15
N VAL A 495 0.09 4.81 -7.25
CA VAL A 495 -1.06 3.91 -7.39
C VAL A 495 -1.04 2.90 -6.24
N GLN A 496 -2.22 2.63 -5.67
CA GLN A 496 -2.36 1.76 -4.50
C GLN A 496 -3.38 0.65 -4.75
N ASP A 497 -3.01 -0.58 -4.41
CA ASP A 497 -3.98 -1.64 -4.18
C ASP A 497 -4.70 -1.37 -2.85
N LEU A 498 -6.02 -1.46 -2.84
CA LEU A 498 -6.86 -1.09 -1.69
C LEU A 498 -8.04 -2.04 -1.50
N SER A 499 -8.61 -2.00 -0.31
CA SER A 499 -9.82 -2.77 -0.01
C SER A 499 -11.10 -2.12 -0.52
N ALA A 500 -11.12 -0.79 -0.64
CA ALA A 500 -12.25 -0.06 -1.19
C ALA A 500 -11.86 1.36 -1.64
N VAL A 501 -12.72 1.97 -2.45
CA VAL A 501 -12.70 3.38 -2.85
C VAL A 501 -14.11 3.96 -2.75
N THR A 502 -14.24 5.29 -2.70
CA THR A 502 -15.53 5.94 -2.49
C THR A 502 -16.38 5.99 -3.77
N GLY A 503 -17.67 5.79 -3.61
CA GLY A 503 -18.67 5.97 -4.67
C GLY A 503 -18.84 7.42 -5.16
N ALA A 504 -18.18 8.39 -4.55
CA ALA A 504 -18.17 9.78 -5.04
C ALA A 504 -17.47 9.91 -6.40
N CYS A 505 -16.46 9.04 -6.67
CA CYS A 505 -15.86 8.85 -8.01
C CYS A 505 -15.26 7.43 -8.08
N LEU A 506 -16.01 6.47 -8.63
CA LEU A 506 -15.65 5.06 -8.69
C LEU A 506 -15.89 4.53 -10.10
N LEU A 507 -14.81 4.20 -10.81
CA LEU A 507 -14.88 3.48 -12.10
C LEU A 507 -14.90 1.98 -11.85
N VAL A 508 -15.80 1.26 -12.52
CA VAL A 508 -15.89 -0.20 -12.44
C VAL A 508 -16.15 -0.81 -13.82
N LYS A 509 -15.60 -2.00 -14.10
CA LYS A 509 -15.97 -2.78 -15.29
C LYS A 509 -17.45 -3.13 -15.23
N THR A 510 -18.21 -2.83 -16.30
CA THR A 510 -19.65 -3.13 -16.37
C THR A 510 -19.93 -4.62 -16.16
N SER A 511 -19.08 -5.49 -16.70
CA SER A 511 -19.20 -6.94 -16.49
C SER A 511 -19.08 -7.36 -15.02
N VAL A 512 -18.19 -6.72 -14.25
CA VAL A 512 -18.01 -6.99 -12.81
C VAL A 512 -19.19 -6.42 -12.01
N TRP A 513 -19.69 -5.24 -12.38
CA TRP A 513 -20.91 -4.70 -11.76
C TRP A 513 -22.10 -5.66 -11.92
N ASP A 514 -22.31 -6.17 -13.13
CA ASP A 514 -23.42 -7.09 -13.42
C ASP A 514 -23.22 -8.45 -12.73
N GLU A 515 -21.99 -8.98 -12.69
CA GLU A 515 -21.65 -10.20 -11.96
C GLU A 515 -21.94 -10.09 -10.46
N MET A 516 -21.62 -8.95 -9.85
CA MET A 516 -21.89 -8.68 -8.42
C MET A 516 -23.37 -8.34 -8.15
N GLY A 517 -24.19 -8.15 -9.18
CA GLY A 517 -25.60 -7.75 -9.04
C GLY A 517 -25.78 -6.29 -8.62
N GLY A 518 -24.79 -5.43 -8.85
CA GLY A 518 -24.80 -4.03 -8.48
C GLY A 518 -24.59 -3.78 -6.97
N LEU A 519 -25.03 -2.60 -6.49
CA LEU A 519 -24.97 -2.22 -5.09
C LEU A 519 -26.10 -2.88 -4.27
N ASP A 520 -25.83 -3.28 -3.03
CA ASP A 520 -26.86 -3.76 -2.11
C ASP A 520 -27.75 -2.60 -1.65
N GLU A 521 -29.03 -2.60 -2.04
CA GLU A 521 -30.01 -1.55 -1.70
C GLU A 521 -30.30 -1.44 -0.19
N ALA A 522 -29.88 -2.41 0.61
CA ALA A 522 -29.97 -2.32 2.06
C ALA A 522 -28.93 -1.36 2.68
N PHE A 523 -27.87 -1.04 1.94
CA PHE A 523 -26.97 0.09 2.24
C PHE A 523 -27.46 1.32 1.47
N ALA A 524 -28.40 2.03 2.05
CA ALA A 524 -29.08 3.13 1.37
C ALA A 524 -28.20 4.39 1.22
N VAL A 525 -27.29 4.62 2.16
CA VAL A 525 -26.48 5.86 2.25
C VAL A 525 -25.03 5.62 2.56
N ALA A 526 -24.70 4.89 3.63
CA ALA A 526 -23.33 4.65 4.06
C ALA A 526 -22.89 3.24 3.70
N PHE A 527 -21.58 3.06 3.47
CA PHE A 527 -20.91 1.79 3.22
C PHE A 527 -21.39 1.00 1.98
N ASN A 528 -22.23 1.57 1.12
CA ASN A 528 -22.65 0.92 -0.13
C ASN A 528 -21.47 0.67 -1.08
N ASP A 529 -20.57 1.63 -1.20
CA ASP A 529 -19.32 1.55 -1.94
C ASP A 529 -18.33 0.57 -1.28
N VAL A 530 -18.23 0.60 0.03
CA VAL A 530 -17.36 -0.33 0.80
C VAL A 530 -17.85 -1.77 0.65
N ASP A 531 -19.15 -2.03 0.83
CA ASP A 531 -19.76 -3.35 0.62
C ASP A 531 -19.48 -3.86 -0.79
N PHE A 532 -19.75 -3.03 -1.80
CA PHE A 532 -19.53 -3.40 -3.19
C PHE A 532 -18.06 -3.75 -3.47
N CYS A 533 -17.14 -2.89 -3.03
CA CYS A 533 -15.72 -3.13 -3.17
C CYS A 533 -15.27 -4.43 -2.47
N LEU A 534 -15.79 -4.70 -1.27
CA LEU A 534 -15.44 -5.93 -0.54
C LEU A 534 -15.94 -7.18 -1.28
N ARG A 535 -17.17 -7.17 -1.82
CA ARG A 535 -17.69 -8.28 -2.65
C ARG A 535 -16.83 -8.50 -3.90
N VAL A 536 -16.42 -7.43 -4.58
CA VAL A 536 -15.54 -7.48 -5.75
C VAL A 536 -14.17 -8.06 -5.37
N ARG A 537 -13.59 -7.63 -4.24
CA ARG A 537 -12.32 -8.17 -3.74
C ARG A 537 -12.45 -9.65 -3.33
N GLU A 538 -13.53 -10.04 -2.67
CA GLU A 538 -13.81 -11.44 -2.26
C GLU A 538 -13.99 -12.36 -3.46
N ALA A 539 -14.46 -11.82 -4.60
CA ALA A 539 -14.50 -12.52 -5.90
C ALA A 539 -13.13 -12.62 -6.60
N GLY A 540 -12.05 -12.12 -5.96
CA GLY A 540 -10.67 -12.22 -6.47
C GLY A 540 -10.23 -11.07 -7.38
N TYR A 541 -11.04 -10.03 -7.54
CA TYR A 541 -10.70 -8.86 -8.33
C TYR A 541 -9.88 -7.83 -7.53
N ARG A 542 -9.03 -7.07 -8.24
CA ARG A 542 -8.28 -5.97 -7.64
C ARG A 542 -9.04 -4.66 -7.71
N ILE A 543 -8.82 -3.85 -6.67
CA ILE A 543 -9.32 -2.49 -6.54
C ILE A 543 -8.12 -1.59 -6.36
N VAL A 544 -8.01 -0.55 -7.17
CA VAL A 544 -6.90 0.40 -7.09
C VAL A 544 -7.40 1.83 -6.92
N TRP A 545 -6.53 2.67 -6.43
CA TRP A 545 -6.68 4.10 -6.37
C TRP A 545 -5.49 4.76 -7.08
N THR A 546 -5.73 5.86 -7.80
CA THR A 546 -4.69 6.58 -8.52
C THR A 546 -4.63 8.07 -8.11
N PRO A 547 -3.42 8.63 -7.85
CA PRO A 547 -3.26 10.06 -7.58
C PRO A 547 -3.30 10.92 -8.85
N TYR A 548 -3.42 10.31 -10.02
CA TYR A 548 -3.36 11.01 -11.31
C TYR A 548 -4.74 11.40 -11.86
N ALA A 549 -5.82 10.86 -11.32
CA ALA A 549 -7.19 11.30 -11.60
C ALA A 549 -7.66 12.18 -10.45
N GLN A 550 -7.79 13.50 -10.68
CA GLN A 550 -7.99 14.47 -9.62
C GLN A 550 -9.30 15.25 -9.79
N LEU A 551 -10.11 15.28 -8.72
CA LEU A 551 -11.37 16.02 -8.70
C LEU A 551 -11.53 16.77 -7.37
N THR A 552 -12.27 17.87 -7.38
CA THR A 552 -12.73 18.53 -6.15
C THR A 552 -14.13 18.03 -5.81
N HIS A 553 -14.36 17.63 -4.57
CA HIS A 553 -15.67 17.17 -4.08
C HIS A 553 -16.18 18.10 -2.98
N TYR A 554 -17.29 18.76 -3.24
CA TYR A 554 -17.87 19.81 -2.40
C TYR A 554 -18.72 19.26 -1.23
N GLU A 555 -18.41 18.06 -0.75
CA GLU A 555 -19.11 17.29 0.26
C GLU A 555 -19.90 18.11 1.30
N SER A 556 -21.04 17.60 1.71
CA SER A 556 -21.85 18.06 2.87
C SER A 556 -22.76 19.28 2.69
N LYS A 557 -22.92 19.84 1.49
CA LYS A 557 -23.91 20.92 1.30
C LYS A 557 -25.36 20.43 1.45
N SER A 558 -25.62 19.17 1.05
CA SER A 558 -26.99 18.63 1.00
C SER A 558 -27.39 17.76 2.21
N ARG A 559 -26.45 17.18 2.96
CA ARG A 559 -26.79 16.18 4.00
C ARG A 559 -26.73 16.69 5.44
N GLY A 560 -25.81 17.60 5.79
CA GLY A 560 -25.44 17.84 7.19
C GLY A 560 -24.90 16.58 7.87
N GLY A 561 -24.24 16.70 9.02
CA GLY A 561 -23.69 15.53 9.75
C GLY A 561 -24.79 14.58 10.23
N ASP A 562 -24.62 13.29 9.94
CA ASP A 562 -25.58 12.24 10.34
C ASP A 562 -25.76 12.13 11.86
N GLU A 563 -24.78 12.55 12.64
CA GLU A 563 -24.78 12.45 14.11
C GLU A 563 -25.79 13.39 14.80
N LYS A 564 -26.25 14.45 14.13
CA LYS A 564 -27.13 15.45 14.72
C LYS A 564 -28.62 15.12 14.63
N ASP A 565 -28.99 14.17 13.76
CA ASP A 565 -30.38 13.74 13.54
C ASP A 565 -30.53 12.30 14.06
N PRO A 566 -31.43 12.05 15.05
CA PRO A 566 -31.62 10.71 15.61
C PRO A 566 -32.07 9.65 14.60
N VAL A 567 -32.76 10.02 13.52
CA VAL A 567 -33.19 9.08 12.47
C VAL A 567 -32.01 8.70 11.61
N LYS A 568 -31.20 9.68 11.19
CA LYS A 568 -29.98 9.45 10.43
C LYS A 568 -28.96 8.64 11.23
N ALA A 569 -28.78 8.94 12.52
CA ALA A 569 -27.89 8.21 13.41
C ALA A 569 -28.30 6.73 13.56
N ARG A 570 -29.61 6.44 13.70
CA ARG A 570 -30.11 5.05 13.75
C ARG A 570 -29.87 4.30 12.43
N ARG A 571 -30.13 4.94 11.30
CA ARG A 571 -29.85 4.36 10.00
C ARG A 571 -28.37 4.03 9.87
N PHE A 572 -27.49 4.99 10.16
CA PHE A 572 -26.04 4.81 10.10
C PHE A 572 -25.57 3.63 10.98
N ALA A 573 -26.08 3.55 12.22
CA ALA A 573 -25.77 2.41 13.11
C ALA A 573 -26.27 1.07 12.55
N SER A 574 -27.43 1.05 11.87
CA SER A 574 -27.96 -0.15 11.21
C SER A 574 -27.07 -0.57 10.02
N GLU A 575 -26.61 0.38 9.20
CA GLU A 575 -25.72 0.12 8.07
C GLU A 575 -24.33 -0.35 8.56
N GLN A 576 -23.83 0.19 9.68
CA GLN A 576 -22.62 -0.30 10.35
C GLN A 576 -22.75 -1.76 10.80
N GLN A 577 -23.86 -2.10 11.47
CA GLN A 577 -24.10 -3.46 11.92
C GLN A 577 -24.21 -4.41 10.73
N ARG A 578 -24.94 -4.00 9.68
CA ARG A 578 -25.08 -4.79 8.46
C ARG A 578 -23.72 -5.09 7.80
N LEU A 579 -22.80 -4.13 7.77
CA LEU A 579 -21.45 -4.35 7.22
C LEU A 579 -20.74 -5.49 7.95
N TYR A 580 -20.87 -5.56 9.28
CA TYR A 580 -20.33 -6.67 10.06
C TYR A 580 -21.07 -7.99 9.84
N ASP A 581 -22.39 -7.94 9.65
CA ASP A 581 -23.22 -9.13 9.45
C ASP A 581 -22.93 -9.79 8.09
N VAL A 582 -22.69 -8.96 7.06
CA VAL A 582 -22.41 -9.44 5.69
C VAL A 582 -20.96 -9.93 5.54
N HIS A 583 -19.98 -9.14 5.98
CA HIS A 583 -18.55 -9.41 5.71
C HIS A 583 -17.80 -10.04 6.90
N GLY A 584 -18.43 -10.07 8.07
CA GLY A 584 -17.76 -10.50 9.30
C GLY A 584 -16.83 -9.43 9.89
N LYS A 585 -17.00 -9.16 11.18
CA LYS A 585 -16.20 -8.15 11.88
C LYS A 585 -14.69 -8.37 11.79
N ALA A 586 -14.26 -9.64 11.82
CA ALA A 586 -12.84 -9.97 11.72
C ALA A 586 -12.25 -9.55 10.37
N ASN A 587 -12.96 -9.82 9.26
CA ASN A 587 -12.51 -9.45 7.92
C ASN A 587 -12.48 -7.92 7.72
N ILE A 588 -13.48 -7.21 8.27
CA ILE A 588 -13.48 -5.73 8.23
C ILE A 588 -12.30 -5.15 9.01
N LEU A 589 -11.95 -5.74 10.15
CA LEU A 589 -10.82 -5.28 10.96
C LEU A 589 -9.46 -5.75 10.44
N ASP A 590 -9.40 -6.53 9.38
CA ASP A 590 -8.17 -7.15 8.88
C ASP A 590 -7.91 -6.80 7.40
N ASP A 591 -7.70 -5.51 7.14
CA ASP A 591 -7.40 -4.99 5.80
C ASP A 591 -6.02 -5.48 5.34
N PRO A 592 -5.90 -6.22 4.22
CA PRO A 592 -4.62 -6.72 3.73
C PRO A 592 -3.66 -5.61 3.33
N TYR A 593 -4.17 -4.46 2.91
CA TYR A 593 -3.35 -3.33 2.48
C TYR A 593 -3.01 -2.36 3.63
N TYR A 594 -3.42 -2.70 4.87
CA TYR A 594 -3.14 -1.89 6.07
C TYR A 594 -2.54 -2.73 7.19
N ASN A 595 -1.25 -2.53 7.45
CA ASN A 595 -0.51 -3.32 8.42
C ASN A 595 -1.13 -3.26 9.83
N SER A 596 -1.22 -4.40 10.49
CA SER A 596 -1.82 -4.53 11.83
C SER A 596 -1.08 -3.75 12.94
N ASN A 597 0.15 -3.33 12.68
CA ASN A 597 0.96 -2.50 13.58
C ASN A 597 0.69 -0.99 13.41
N LEU A 598 -0.16 -0.60 12.47
CA LEU A 598 -0.64 0.77 12.29
C LEU A 598 -1.93 0.99 13.09
N THR A 599 -2.16 2.26 13.51
CA THR A 599 -3.38 2.59 14.28
C THR A 599 -4.62 2.61 13.39
N ARG A 600 -5.73 2.11 13.92
CA ARG A 600 -7.06 2.24 13.29
C ARG A 600 -7.89 3.41 13.85
N ASP A 601 -7.31 4.22 14.72
CA ASP A 601 -7.97 5.38 15.32
C ASP A 601 -7.75 6.68 14.52
N ARG A 602 -6.89 6.64 13.51
CA ARG A 602 -6.52 7.80 12.68
C ARG A 602 -6.16 7.39 11.26
N GLU A 603 -6.35 8.31 10.35
CA GLU A 603 -6.20 8.16 8.90
C GLU A 603 -4.76 8.44 8.40
N ASP A 604 -3.79 8.54 9.30
CA ASP A 604 -2.44 9.08 9.02
C ASP A 604 -1.32 8.04 8.96
N PHE A 605 -1.64 6.75 9.01
CA PHE A 605 -0.69 5.62 9.07
C PHE A 605 0.30 5.73 10.24
N SER A 606 -0.08 6.36 11.34
CA SER A 606 0.74 6.34 12.55
C SER A 606 0.79 4.94 13.14
N GLU A 607 1.86 4.69 13.92
CA GLU A 607 1.97 3.43 14.67
C GLU A 607 0.80 3.23 15.63
N SER A 608 0.40 1.97 15.81
CA SER A 608 -0.54 1.56 16.84
C SER A 608 0.06 1.79 18.24
N ASP A 609 -0.76 2.23 19.18
CA ASP A 609 -0.37 2.25 20.60
C ASP A 609 -0.26 0.81 21.16
N ASP A 610 -0.86 -0.18 20.48
CA ASP A 610 -0.83 -1.59 20.82
C ASP A 610 0.06 -2.40 19.85
N LEU A 611 1.33 -2.55 20.20
CA LEU A 611 2.29 -3.38 19.50
C LEU A 611 2.50 -4.73 20.21
N ARG A 612 1.45 -5.32 20.79
CA ARG A 612 1.55 -6.59 21.53
C ARG A 612 2.03 -7.74 20.65
N SER A 613 1.59 -7.81 19.40
CA SER A 613 2.03 -8.84 18.44
C SER A 613 3.55 -8.87 18.28
N LEU A 614 4.18 -7.69 18.17
CA LEU A 614 5.63 -7.57 18.09
C LEU A 614 6.31 -7.97 19.43
N LYS A 615 5.78 -7.50 20.56
CA LYS A 615 6.34 -7.81 21.89
C LYS A 615 6.21 -9.29 22.29
N GLU A 616 5.16 -9.94 21.85
CA GLU A 616 4.90 -11.36 22.06
C GLU A 616 5.63 -12.25 21.05
N GLY A 617 6.23 -11.66 20.01
CA GLY A 617 6.90 -12.39 18.93
C GLY A 617 5.94 -13.37 18.22
N ARG A 618 4.66 -12.97 18.09
CA ARG A 618 3.67 -13.79 17.40
C ARG A 618 4.04 -13.87 15.93
N VAL A 619 4.30 -15.07 15.48
CA VAL A 619 4.48 -15.30 14.06
C VAL A 619 3.10 -15.33 13.41
N SER A 620 2.81 -14.40 12.57
CA SER A 620 1.70 -14.44 11.60
C SER A 620 2.29 -14.32 10.20
N VAL A 621 1.65 -14.94 9.25
CA VAL A 621 2.05 -14.88 7.84
C VAL A 621 0.79 -14.99 6.99
N ARG A 622 0.75 -14.23 5.90
CA ARG A 622 -0.35 -14.23 4.96
C ARG A 622 0.20 -14.30 3.54
N TRP A 623 -0.28 -15.26 2.80
CA TRP A 623 -0.09 -15.32 1.36
C TRP A 623 -1.15 -14.45 0.66
N ARG A 624 -0.72 -13.70 -0.37
CA ARG A 624 -1.61 -12.95 -1.25
C ARG A 624 -1.08 -12.97 -2.71
#